data_c4f5b04f66823cb5179bcbe021bb2505
#
_entry.id   c4f5b04f66823cb5179bcbe021bb2505
#
_cell.length_a   1.000
_cell.length_b   1.000
_cell.length_c   1.000
_cell.angle_alpha   90.00
_cell.angle_beta   90.00
_cell.angle_gamma   90.00
#
_symmetry.space_group_name_H-M   'P 1'
#
loop_
_entity.id
_entity.type
_entity.pdbx_description
1 polymer ?
#
loop_
_entity_poly.entity_id
_entity_poly.type
_entity_poly.pdbx_seq_one_letter_code
_entity_poly.pdbx_strand_id
1 'polypeptide(L)'
;MQPLSDDIVQWCDETWGQSPSEILEWFEDDERVQVFIKLPRSVLVADFVFKDNAINMSRDRIEIRHHLHIPLDIWNPGSIQATRISDGRVRFRHRNSDILLAAKMRAPEWGKNTLEDWLMSLRGEQSRPKDKNQRLASVKRIKEIVARNLHSASLEGARDDLHLIKLRISSAEIGLNPFETNLLEAE
;
A
#
# COMPACT_ATOMS: atom_id res chain seq x y z
N MET A 1 11.53 -9.45 10.25
CA MET A 1 11.35 -7.98 10.25
C MET A 1 12.31 -7.43 9.23
N GLN A 2 11.89 -6.50 8.39
CA GLN A 2 12.79 -5.86 7.44
C GLN A 2 13.60 -4.79 8.19
N PRO A 3 14.91 -4.66 7.96
CA PRO A 3 15.77 -3.70 8.68
C PRO A 3 15.23 -2.25 8.62
N LEU A 4 14.57 -1.86 7.53
CA LEU A 4 13.92 -0.57 7.37
C LEU A 4 12.85 -0.28 8.45
N SER A 5 12.11 -1.30 8.89
CA SER A 5 11.07 -1.17 9.91
C SER A 5 11.65 -0.78 11.27
N ASP A 6 12.80 -1.32 11.62
CA ASP A 6 13.44 -1.07 12.92
C ASP A 6 13.99 0.36 13.01
N ASP A 7 14.59 0.86 11.94
CA ASP A 7 15.11 2.24 11.87
C ASP A 7 13.96 3.27 11.97
N ILE A 8 12.82 3.00 11.32
CA ILE A 8 11.65 3.88 11.39
C ILE A 8 11.06 3.85 12.80
N VAL A 9 10.99 2.68 13.45
CA VAL A 9 10.52 2.55 14.83
C VAL A 9 11.40 3.36 15.76
N GLN A 10 12.72 3.20 15.65
CA GLN A 10 13.67 3.95 16.47
C GLN A 10 13.50 5.47 16.27
N TRP A 11 13.40 5.93 15.04
CA TRP A 11 13.17 7.35 14.76
C TRP A 11 11.88 7.88 15.37
N CYS A 12 10.78 7.12 15.28
CA CYS A 12 9.51 7.52 15.87
C CYS A 12 9.61 7.61 17.41
N ASP A 13 10.28 6.67 18.04
CA ASP A 13 10.50 6.67 19.49
C ASP A 13 11.38 7.84 19.92
N GLU A 14 12.44 8.14 19.21
CA GLU A 14 13.34 9.27 19.51
C GLU A 14 12.68 10.63 19.28
N THR A 15 11.81 10.76 18.25
CA THR A 15 11.23 12.06 17.87
C THR A 15 9.94 12.35 18.61
N TRP A 16 9.08 11.36 18.85
CA TRP A 16 7.75 11.55 19.47
C TRP A 16 7.53 10.71 20.73
N GLY A 17 8.48 9.86 21.11
CA GLY A 17 8.31 8.94 22.24
C GLY A 17 7.19 7.92 22.03
N GLN A 18 6.93 7.53 20.79
CA GLN A 18 5.83 6.66 20.39
C GLN A 18 6.26 5.68 19.31
N SER A 19 6.08 4.39 19.60
CA SER A 19 6.28 3.34 18.59
C SER A 19 5.14 3.32 17.58
N PRO A 20 5.42 3.16 16.27
CA PRO A 20 4.39 3.02 15.26
C PRO A 20 3.61 1.73 15.42
N SER A 21 2.28 1.81 15.24
CA SER A 21 1.40 0.64 15.25
C SER A 21 1.24 0.02 13.86
N GLU A 22 1.48 0.78 12.81
CA GLU A 22 1.40 0.33 11.42
C GLU A 22 2.32 1.19 10.56
N ILE A 23 3.06 0.57 9.65
CA ILE A 23 3.94 1.22 8.68
C ILE A 23 3.57 0.69 7.30
N LEU A 24 3.29 1.59 6.38
CA LEU A 24 2.96 1.28 5.00
C LEU A 24 3.99 1.92 4.07
N GLU A 25 4.82 1.12 3.46
CA GLU A 25 5.80 1.53 2.47
C GLU A 25 5.15 1.54 1.08
N TRP A 26 5.49 2.51 0.23
CA TRP A 26 4.93 2.56 -1.13
C TRP A 26 5.95 2.98 -2.20
N PHE A 27 7.12 3.42 -1.81
CA PHE A 27 8.21 3.76 -2.72
C PHE A 27 9.54 3.52 -2.03
N GLU A 28 10.34 2.69 -2.65
CA GLU A 28 11.68 2.35 -2.21
C GLU A 28 12.60 2.36 -3.43
N ASP A 29 13.72 3.05 -3.34
CA ASP A 29 14.86 2.94 -4.23
C ASP A 29 16.14 2.87 -3.39
N ASP A 30 17.31 2.78 -4.03
CA ASP A 30 18.59 2.58 -3.33
C ASP A 30 18.90 3.68 -2.29
N GLU A 31 18.31 4.88 -2.44
CA GLU A 31 18.61 6.05 -1.62
C GLU A 31 17.40 6.58 -0.85
N ARG A 32 16.17 6.20 -1.20
CA ARG A 32 14.95 6.80 -0.66
C ARG A 32 13.85 5.80 -0.33
N VAL A 33 13.14 6.11 0.75
CA VAL A 33 11.90 5.41 1.13
C VAL A 33 10.84 6.42 1.52
N GLN A 34 9.63 6.21 1.01
CA GLN A 34 8.46 7.01 1.38
C GLN A 34 7.43 6.13 2.04
N VAL A 35 7.00 6.52 3.23
CA VAL A 35 6.13 5.70 4.08
C VAL A 35 4.97 6.50 4.66
N PHE A 36 3.86 5.81 4.88
CA PHE A 36 2.81 6.23 5.80
C PHE A 36 3.03 5.50 7.11
N ILE A 37 2.90 6.21 8.22
CA ILE A 37 3.14 5.68 9.56
C ILE A 37 1.95 6.05 10.43
N LYS A 38 1.40 5.04 11.12
CA LYS A 38 0.35 5.22 12.12
C LYS A 38 0.97 5.18 13.51
N LEU A 39 0.88 6.27 14.23
CA LEU A 39 1.23 6.37 15.64
C LEU A 39 -0.01 6.27 16.53
N PRO A 40 0.11 6.05 17.85
CA PRO A 40 -1.04 5.91 18.76
C PRO A 40 -2.00 7.11 18.78
N ARG A 41 -1.51 8.33 18.48
CA ARG A 41 -2.33 9.55 18.49
C ARG A 41 -2.14 10.44 17.27
N SER A 42 -1.52 9.95 16.22
CA SER A 42 -1.24 10.74 15.01
C SER A 42 -0.95 9.84 13.82
N VAL A 43 -0.90 10.43 12.65
CA VAL A 43 -0.38 9.80 11.44
C VAL A 43 0.72 10.66 10.84
N LEU A 44 1.65 10.00 10.15
CA LEU A 44 2.77 10.61 9.48
C LEU A 44 2.81 10.21 8.02
N VAL A 45 3.22 11.14 7.19
CA VAL A 45 3.75 10.86 5.85
C VAL A 45 5.20 11.31 5.86
N ALA A 46 6.13 10.42 5.58
CA ALA A 46 7.55 10.72 5.68
C ALA A 46 8.33 10.29 4.44
N ASP A 47 9.39 11.06 4.14
CA ASP A 47 10.35 10.84 3.07
C ASP A 47 11.74 10.71 3.71
N PHE A 48 12.29 9.50 3.70
CA PHE A 48 13.58 9.17 4.26
C PHE A 48 14.61 9.01 3.16
N VAL A 49 15.85 9.40 3.46
CA VAL A 49 17.03 9.16 2.63
C VAL A 49 18.00 8.30 3.43
N PHE A 50 18.51 7.24 2.82
CA PHE A 50 19.60 6.46 3.39
C PHE A 50 20.93 7.17 3.17
N LYS A 51 21.71 7.29 4.22
CA LYS A 51 23.10 7.71 4.11
C LYS A 51 24.01 6.51 4.30
N ASP A 52 24.81 6.23 3.30
CA ASP A 52 25.89 5.27 3.42
C ASP A 52 26.95 5.81 4.38
N ASN A 53 27.29 5.04 5.39
CA ASN A 53 28.42 5.35 6.24
C ASN A 53 29.69 4.91 5.50
N ALA A 54 30.42 5.88 4.97
CA ALA A 54 31.63 5.65 4.16
C ALA A 54 32.72 4.83 4.87
N ILE A 55 32.64 4.68 6.20
CA ILE A 55 33.64 3.99 7.02
C ILE A 55 33.33 2.49 7.17
N ASN A 56 32.07 2.07 7.21
CA ASN A 56 31.70 0.69 7.55
C ASN A 56 30.91 -0.06 6.48
N MET A 57 30.63 0.52 5.31
CA MET A 57 29.77 -0.03 4.27
C MET A 57 28.39 -0.50 4.80
N SER A 58 27.95 0.01 5.95
CA SER A 58 26.64 -0.24 6.51
C SER A 58 25.73 0.96 6.26
N ARG A 59 24.47 0.71 5.92
CA ARG A 59 23.42 1.74 5.81
C ARG A 59 23.02 2.18 7.22
N ASP A 60 23.89 2.95 7.89
CA ASP A 60 23.79 3.14 9.34
C ASP A 60 22.90 4.31 9.77
N ARG A 61 22.34 5.10 8.86
CA ARG A 61 21.45 6.21 9.26
C ARG A 61 20.38 6.54 8.22
N ILE A 62 19.15 6.52 8.68
CA ILE A 62 18.05 7.19 8.01
C ILE A 62 18.12 8.68 8.33
N GLU A 63 18.13 9.52 7.30
CA GLU A 63 17.91 10.95 7.43
C GLU A 63 16.51 11.30 6.93
N ILE A 64 15.75 12.01 7.75
CA ILE A 64 14.45 12.49 7.35
C ILE A 64 14.63 13.72 6.49
N ARG A 65 14.15 13.64 5.27
CA ARG A 65 14.17 14.77 4.36
C ARG A 65 12.97 15.68 4.56
N HIS A 66 11.79 15.09 4.60
CA HIS A 66 10.54 15.79 4.83
C HIS A 66 9.56 14.88 5.55
N HIS A 67 8.69 15.48 6.35
CA HIS A 67 7.57 14.76 6.93
C HIS A 67 6.35 15.68 7.10
N LEU A 68 5.17 15.07 7.05
CA LEU A 68 3.89 15.68 7.41
C LEU A 68 3.32 14.94 8.61
N HIS A 69 3.26 15.60 9.74
CA HIS A 69 2.69 15.08 10.99
C HIS A 69 1.27 15.60 11.17
N ILE A 70 0.31 14.72 11.40
CA ILE A 70 -1.11 15.05 11.60
C ILE A 70 -1.56 14.47 12.94
N PRO A 71 -1.54 15.26 14.01
CA PRO A 71 -2.07 14.87 15.32
C PRO A 71 -3.59 14.73 15.29
N LEU A 72 -4.10 13.77 16.06
CA LEU A 72 -5.52 13.46 16.16
C LEU A 72 -6.37 14.61 16.72
N ASP A 73 -5.81 15.38 17.67
CA ASP A 73 -6.47 16.48 18.35
C ASP A 73 -6.75 17.68 17.44
N ILE A 74 -5.94 17.90 16.41
CA ILE A 74 -6.11 19.00 15.46
C ILE A 74 -6.73 18.59 14.13
N TRP A 75 -6.93 17.29 13.91
CA TRP A 75 -7.48 16.77 12.68
C TRP A 75 -9.01 16.83 12.67
N ASN A 76 -9.59 17.15 11.51
CA ASN A 76 -11.00 17.03 11.22
C ASN A 76 -11.21 16.18 9.94
N PRO A 77 -12.28 15.36 9.85
CA PRO A 77 -12.58 14.58 8.65
C PRO A 77 -12.63 15.47 7.41
N GLY A 78 -11.94 15.04 6.36
CA GLY A 78 -11.85 15.78 5.09
C GLY A 78 -10.82 16.92 5.07
N SER A 79 -10.08 17.16 6.16
CA SER A 79 -9.05 18.21 6.21
C SER A 79 -7.75 17.86 5.52
N ILE A 80 -7.50 16.57 5.27
CA ILE A 80 -6.34 16.11 4.51
C ILE A 80 -6.63 16.27 3.01
N GLN A 81 -5.72 16.92 2.32
CA GLN A 81 -5.78 17.09 0.87
C GLN A 81 -4.65 16.31 0.21
N ALA A 82 -4.97 15.56 -0.83
CA ALA A 82 -3.99 14.90 -1.68
C ALA A 82 -4.19 15.41 -3.11
N THR A 83 -3.19 16.10 -3.64
CA THR A 83 -3.26 16.75 -4.95
C THR A 83 -2.12 16.29 -5.83
N ARG A 84 -2.44 15.86 -7.04
CA ARG A 84 -1.44 15.59 -8.07
C ARG A 84 -0.97 16.92 -8.66
N ILE A 85 0.35 17.11 -8.76
CA ILE A 85 0.94 18.26 -9.46
C ILE A 85 1.26 17.89 -10.91
N SER A 86 1.64 18.89 -11.69
CA SER A 86 1.80 18.78 -13.17
C SER A 86 2.84 17.73 -13.60
N ASP A 87 3.84 17.46 -12.79
CA ASP A 87 4.88 16.45 -13.06
C ASP A 87 4.49 15.04 -12.62
N GLY A 88 3.26 14.85 -12.09
CA GLY A 88 2.70 13.58 -11.65
C GLY A 88 3.01 13.22 -10.20
N ARG A 89 3.85 13.98 -9.50
CA ARG A 89 4.07 13.82 -8.07
C ARG A 89 2.83 14.21 -7.28
N VAL A 90 2.75 13.76 -6.03
CA VAL A 90 1.62 14.02 -5.14
C VAL A 90 2.02 14.89 -3.97
N ARG A 91 1.25 15.92 -3.74
CA ARG A 91 1.34 16.76 -2.55
C ARG A 91 0.26 16.37 -1.56
N PHE A 92 0.66 15.99 -0.35
CA PHE A 92 -0.24 15.89 0.81
C PHE A 92 -0.16 17.19 1.60
N ARG A 93 -1.32 17.69 1.99
CA ARG A 93 -1.45 18.93 2.77
C ARG A 93 -2.45 18.75 3.88
N HIS A 94 -2.09 19.27 5.06
CA HIS A 94 -2.98 19.44 6.19
C HIS A 94 -2.72 20.79 6.83
N ARG A 95 -3.72 21.70 6.81
CA ARG A 95 -3.57 23.10 7.27
C ARG A 95 -2.40 23.81 6.56
N ASN A 96 -1.41 24.26 7.35
CA ASN A 96 -0.26 25.02 6.86
C ASN A 96 0.98 24.14 6.57
N SER A 97 0.86 22.84 6.79
CA SER A 97 1.95 21.87 6.55
C SER A 97 1.65 21.03 5.33
N ASP A 98 2.66 20.79 4.53
CA ASP A 98 2.56 19.91 3.38
C ASP A 98 3.84 19.09 3.18
N ILE A 99 3.71 18.01 2.43
CA ILE A 99 4.84 17.21 1.94
C ILE A 99 4.62 16.92 0.45
N LEU A 100 5.66 17.09 -0.33
CA LEU A 100 5.67 16.71 -1.73
C LEU A 100 6.42 15.39 -1.87
N LEU A 101 5.71 14.34 -2.28
CA LEU A 101 6.33 13.04 -2.53
C LEU A 101 7.19 13.07 -3.79
N ALA A 102 8.30 12.33 -3.78
CA ALA A 102 9.08 12.07 -4.98
C ALA A 102 8.36 11.04 -5.88
N ALA A 103 7.68 10.08 -5.28
CA ALA A 103 6.91 9.07 -6.00
C ALA A 103 5.69 9.63 -6.70
N LYS A 104 5.41 9.07 -7.88
CA LYS A 104 4.19 9.34 -8.66
C LYS A 104 3.13 8.32 -8.24
N MET A 105 2.29 8.67 -7.29
CA MET A 105 1.18 7.79 -6.88
C MET A 105 0.10 7.75 -7.96
N ARG A 106 -0.36 6.55 -8.32
CA ARG A 106 -1.46 6.38 -9.30
C ARG A 106 -2.80 6.88 -8.77
N ALA A 107 -3.06 6.71 -7.48
CA ALA A 107 -4.30 7.10 -6.81
C ALA A 107 -3.99 7.88 -5.52
N PRO A 108 -3.81 9.21 -5.58
CA PRO A 108 -3.57 10.05 -4.40
C PRO A 108 -4.66 9.90 -3.33
N GLU A 109 -5.91 9.66 -3.76
CA GLU A 109 -7.07 9.47 -2.88
C GLU A 109 -6.92 8.23 -1.99
N TRP A 110 -6.20 7.20 -2.44
CA TRP A 110 -5.91 6.04 -1.61
C TRP A 110 -5.11 6.42 -0.37
N GLY A 111 -4.02 7.16 -0.54
CA GLY A 111 -3.20 7.62 0.57
C GLY A 111 -3.97 8.52 1.54
N LYS A 112 -4.75 9.46 1.01
CA LYS A 112 -5.62 10.31 1.81
C LYS A 112 -6.61 9.47 2.63
N ASN A 113 -7.32 8.54 2.00
CA ASN A 113 -8.31 7.71 2.66
C ASN A 113 -7.67 6.83 3.75
N THR A 114 -6.49 6.27 3.48
CA THR A 114 -5.74 5.47 4.48
C THR A 114 -5.43 6.30 5.72
N LEU A 115 -4.90 7.52 5.55
CA LEU A 115 -4.59 8.40 6.67
C LEU A 115 -5.84 8.81 7.45
N GLU A 116 -6.93 9.11 6.77
CA GLU A 116 -8.20 9.46 7.42
C GLU A 116 -8.84 8.26 8.13
N ASP A 117 -8.81 7.07 7.55
CA ASP A 117 -9.31 5.85 8.18
C ASP A 117 -8.52 5.51 9.45
N TRP A 118 -7.20 5.70 9.45
CA TRP A 118 -6.37 5.54 10.64
C TRP A 118 -6.72 6.55 11.74
N LEU A 119 -6.89 7.82 11.40
CA LEU A 119 -7.27 8.86 12.36
C LEU A 119 -8.68 8.63 12.92
N MET A 120 -9.63 8.18 12.09
CA MET A 120 -10.96 7.78 12.54
C MET A 120 -10.89 6.60 13.52
N SER A 121 -10.07 5.59 13.19
CA SER A 121 -9.84 4.43 14.08
C SER A 121 -9.24 4.84 15.42
N LEU A 122 -8.24 5.75 15.40
CA LEU A 122 -7.62 6.26 16.63
C LEU A 122 -8.58 7.07 17.49
N ARG A 123 -9.55 7.78 16.90
CA ARG A 123 -10.59 8.51 17.61
C ARG A 123 -11.63 7.60 18.26
N GLY A 124 -11.63 6.31 17.93
CA GLY A 124 -12.65 5.36 18.38
C GLY A 124 -13.99 5.53 17.66
N GLU A 125 -14.04 6.38 16.68
CA GLU A 125 -15.18 6.46 15.77
C GLU A 125 -15.11 5.21 14.88
N GLN A 126 -15.94 4.22 15.19
CA GLN A 126 -16.22 3.16 14.22
C GLN A 126 -16.67 3.86 12.95
N SER A 127 -16.03 3.56 11.84
CA SER A 127 -16.34 4.16 10.54
C SER A 127 -17.86 4.20 10.42
N ARG A 128 -18.46 5.38 10.35
CA ARG A 128 -19.91 5.53 10.13
C ARG A 128 -20.25 4.60 8.97
N PRO A 129 -21.18 3.66 9.12
CA PRO A 129 -21.47 2.73 8.06
C PRO A 129 -21.78 3.57 6.82
N LYS A 130 -20.91 3.44 5.81
CA LYS A 130 -21.04 4.18 4.55
C LYS A 130 -22.50 4.03 4.09
N ASP A 131 -23.16 5.13 3.83
CA ASP A 131 -24.50 5.13 3.25
C ASP A 131 -24.50 4.27 1.98
N LYS A 132 -25.65 3.66 1.66
CA LYS A 132 -25.80 2.77 0.51
C LYS A 132 -25.23 3.38 -0.78
N ASN A 133 -25.42 4.68 -0.98
CA ASN A 133 -24.88 5.41 -2.14
C ASN A 133 -23.37 5.55 -2.10
N GLN A 134 -22.78 5.77 -0.93
CA GLN A 134 -21.32 5.84 -0.73
C GLN A 134 -20.68 4.46 -0.93
N ARG A 135 -21.32 3.38 -0.46
CA ARG A 135 -20.87 2.00 -0.71
C ARG A 135 -20.91 1.67 -2.19
N LEU A 136 -22.00 2.02 -2.87
CA LEU A 136 -22.15 1.81 -4.30
C LEU A 136 -21.10 2.59 -5.10
N ALA A 137 -20.87 3.85 -4.76
CA ALA A 137 -19.82 4.67 -5.39
C ALA A 137 -18.42 4.12 -5.16
N SER A 138 -18.14 3.59 -3.96
CA SER A 138 -16.88 2.92 -3.63
C SER A 138 -16.68 1.66 -4.48
N VAL A 139 -17.69 0.81 -4.58
CA VAL A 139 -17.65 -0.42 -5.39
C VAL A 139 -17.46 -0.09 -6.88
N LYS A 140 -18.15 0.93 -7.40
CA LYS A 140 -17.97 1.37 -8.80
C LYS A 140 -16.52 1.82 -9.06
N ARG A 141 -15.93 2.62 -8.16
CA ARG A 141 -14.51 3.05 -8.28
C ARG A 141 -13.55 1.88 -8.24
N ILE A 142 -13.74 0.94 -7.30
CA ILE A 142 -12.91 -0.26 -7.21
C ILE A 142 -13.02 -1.08 -8.50
N LYS A 143 -14.23 -1.27 -9.02
CA LYS A 143 -14.46 -1.95 -10.30
C LYS A 143 -13.69 -1.30 -11.45
N GLU A 144 -13.71 0.05 -11.54
CA GLU A 144 -13.00 0.79 -12.57
C GLU A 144 -11.47 0.69 -12.42
N ILE A 145 -10.96 0.69 -11.19
CA ILE A 145 -9.53 0.50 -10.91
C ILE A 145 -9.10 -0.91 -11.31
N VAL A 146 -9.86 -1.94 -10.91
CA VAL A 146 -9.60 -3.32 -11.27
C VAL A 146 -9.66 -3.51 -12.79
N ALA A 147 -10.68 -2.95 -13.46
CA ALA A 147 -10.80 -3.03 -14.91
C ALA A 147 -9.60 -2.39 -15.63
N ARG A 148 -9.15 -1.21 -15.18
CA ARG A 148 -7.94 -0.57 -15.72
C ARG A 148 -6.68 -1.37 -15.48
N ASN A 149 -6.52 -1.91 -14.28
CA ASN A 149 -5.37 -2.74 -13.94
C ASN A 149 -5.34 -4.04 -14.76
N LEU A 150 -6.50 -4.68 -14.96
CA LEU A 150 -6.62 -5.86 -15.80
C LEU A 150 -6.36 -5.55 -17.28
N HIS A 151 -6.78 -4.37 -17.76
CA HIS A 151 -6.53 -3.94 -19.13
C HIS A 151 -5.05 -3.62 -19.38
N SER A 152 -4.35 -3.09 -18.37
CA SER A 152 -2.92 -2.76 -18.45
C SER A 152 -1.99 -3.93 -18.09
N ALA A 153 -2.51 -5.00 -17.48
CA ALA A 153 -1.72 -6.16 -17.12
C ALA A 153 -1.55 -7.08 -18.34
N SER A 154 -0.32 -7.49 -18.63
CA SER A 154 -0.08 -8.60 -19.52
C SER A 154 -0.55 -9.89 -18.82
N LEU A 155 -1.68 -10.43 -19.28
CA LEU A 155 -2.26 -11.67 -18.74
C LEU A 155 -1.72 -12.92 -19.44
N GLU A 156 -0.71 -12.79 -20.31
CA GLU A 156 -0.13 -13.91 -21.05
C GLU A 156 0.40 -14.97 -20.10
N GLY A 157 1.25 -14.60 -19.13
CA GLY A 157 1.76 -15.56 -18.14
C GLY A 157 0.67 -16.24 -17.32
N ALA A 158 -0.37 -15.49 -16.91
CA ALA A 158 -1.49 -16.07 -16.18
C ALA A 158 -2.33 -17.03 -17.02
N ARG A 159 -2.46 -16.79 -18.33
CA ARG A 159 -3.11 -17.72 -19.26
C ARG A 159 -2.32 -19.01 -19.45
N ASP A 160 -1.01 -18.87 -19.56
CA ASP A 160 -0.10 -20.02 -19.70
C ASP A 160 -0.12 -20.89 -18.45
N ASP A 161 -0.05 -20.28 -17.25
CA ASP A 161 -0.18 -20.98 -15.97
C ASP A 161 -1.52 -21.69 -15.84
N LEU A 162 -2.62 -21.05 -16.25
CA LEU A 162 -3.97 -21.62 -16.21
C LEU A 162 -4.12 -22.79 -17.18
N HIS A 163 -3.49 -22.70 -18.35
CA HIS A 163 -3.43 -23.80 -19.31
C HIS A 163 -2.65 -24.99 -18.76
N LEU A 164 -1.52 -24.74 -18.14
CA LEU A 164 -0.66 -25.75 -17.51
C LEU A 164 -1.37 -26.46 -16.33
N ILE A 165 -2.10 -25.71 -15.52
CA ILE A 165 -2.93 -26.26 -14.43
C ILE A 165 -4.04 -27.15 -14.99
N LYS A 166 -4.75 -26.72 -16.04
CA LYS A 166 -5.78 -27.52 -16.69
C LYS A 166 -5.24 -28.84 -17.22
N LEU A 167 -4.08 -28.81 -17.88
CA LEU A 167 -3.42 -30.02 -18.37
C LEU A 167 -3.06 -30.99 -17.23
N ARG A 168 -2.56 -30.47 -16.10
CA ARG A 168 -2.24 -31.28 -14.91
C ARG A 168 -3.48 -31.91 -14.28
N ILE A 169 -4.58 -31.16 -14.20
CA ILE A 169 -5.86 -31.68 -13.69
C ILE A 169 -6.37 -32.78 -14.59
N SER A 170 -6.41 -32.57 -15.93
CA SER A 170 -6.85 -33.59 -16.87
C SER A 170 -5.98 -34.86 -16.81
N SER A 171 -4.67 -34.71 -16.68
CA SER A 171 -3.75 -35.85 -16.52
C SER A 171 -3.99 -36.61 -15.22
N ALA A 172 -4.33 -35.89 -14.13
CA ALA A 172 -4.65 -36.51 -12.84
C ALA A 172 -6.01 -37.21 -12.87
N GLU A 173 -7.01 -36.67 -13.56
CA GLU A 173 -8.31 -37.31 -13.78
C GLU A 173 -8.19 -38.59 -14.55
N ILE A 174 -7.39 -38.62 -15.64
CA ILE A 174 -7.09 -39.84 -16.41
C ILE A 174 -6.35 -40.88 -15.55
N GLY A 175 -5.43 -40.42 -14.67
CA GLY A 175 -4.71 -41.32 -13.77
C GLY A 175 -5.57 -41.89 -12.63
N LEU A 176 -6.65 -41.21 -12.26
CA LEU A 176 -7.60 -41.64 -11.20
C LEU A 176 -8.68 -42.59 -11.74
N ASN A 177 -8.98 -42.57 -13.06
CA ASN A 177 -9.97 -43.44 -13.71
C ASN A 177 -9.32 -44.39 -14.73
N PRO A 178 -8.36 -45.27 -14.34
CA PRO A 178 -7.68 -46.16 -15.24
C PRO A 178 -8.59 -47.29 -15.78
N PHE A 179 -9.80 -47.46 -15.25
CA PHE A 179 -10.71 -48.54 -15.62
C PHE A 179 -11.75 -48.20 -16.70
N GLU A 180 -12.01 -46.92 -16.97
CA GLU A 180 -12.99 -46.55 -18.01
C GLU A 180 -12.42 -46.54 -19.43
N THR A 181 -11.09 -46.39 -19.57
CA THR A 181 -10.45 -46.34 -20.89
C THR A 181 -10.29 -47.73 -21.57
N ASN A 182 -10.33 -48.82 -20.79
CA ASN A 182 -10.19 -50.17 -21.32
C ASN A 182 -11.49 -50.80 -21.82
N LEU A 183 -12.64 -50.16 -21.65
CA LEU A 183 -13.93 -50.66 -22.14
C LEU A 183 -14.32 -50.17 -23.54
N LEU A 184 -13.61 -49.15 -24.05
CA LEU A 184 -13.88 -48.61 -25.40
C LEU A 184 -12.95 -49.14 -26.48
N GLU A 185 -11.93 -49.94 -26.13
CA GLU A 185 -11.05 -50.62 -27.12
C GLU A 185 -11.37 -52.11 -27.37
N ALA A 186 -12.49 -52.60 -26.80
CA ALA A 186 -12.89 -53.99 -26.91
C ALA A 186 -14.22 -54.24 -27.66
N GLU A 187 -14.63 -53.33 -28.57
CA GLU A 187 -15.71 -53.55 -29.52
C GLU A 187 -15.24 -53.40 -30.97
#